data_3b10cdd3ab75ec4cc6fb0ab13ed91d6d
#
_entry.id   3b10cdd3ab75ec4cc6fb0ab13ed91d6d
#
_cell.length_a   1.000
_cell.length_b   1.000
_cell.length_c   1.000
_cell.angle_alpha   90.00
_cell.angle_beta   90.00
_cell.angle_gamma   90.00
#
_symmetry.space_group_name_H-M   'P 1'
#
loop_
_entity.id
_entity.type
_entity.pdbx_description
1 polymer ?
#
loop_
_entity_poly.entity_id
_entity_poly.type
_entity_poly.pdbx_seq_one_letter_code
_entity_poly.pdbx_strand_id
1 'polypeptide(L)'
;KKLILRLKNYCKKKGNKFVLSNNIKLAINLNLDGVYIPSFNKDKKHLSYSLRKNFIILGSAHNIYEIRVKELQNVEKIFLSSIFKKNKNYLGIYRFKLFSLFSNKKIIALGGVSLKNLKELNLTNCLGFAGISFFE
;
A
#
# COMPACT_ATOMS: atom_id res chain seq x y z
N LYS A 1 10.64 -14.16 -13.51
CA LYS A 1 10.09 -15.21 -12.63
C LYS A 1 11.12 -15.71 -11.60
N LYS A 2 12.34 -16.07 -12.03
CA LYS A 2 13.41 -16.62 -11.15
C LYS A 2 13.75 -15.70 -9.96
N LEU A 3 13.88 -14.37 -10.20
CA LEU A 3 14.13 -13.38 -9.14
C LEU A 3 12.95 -13.33 -8.14
N ILE A 4 11.72 -13.31 -8.62
CA ILE A 4 10.52 -13.26 -7.77
C ILE A 4 10.47 -14.48 -6.83
N LEU A 5 10.79 -15.67 -7.32
CA LEU A 5 10.82 -16.88 -6.50
C LEU A 5 11.94 -16.83 -5.45
N ARG A 6 13.10 -16.28 -5.78
CA ARG A 6 14.19 -16.05 -4.80
C ARG A 6 13.73 -15.12 -3.68
N LEU A 7 13.11 -13.98 -4.04
CA LEU A 7 12.61 -13.00 -3.06
C LEU A 7 11.48 -13.60 -2.21
N LYS A 8 10.55 -14.36 -2.82
CA LYS A 8 9.51 -15.09 -2.09
C LYS A 8 10.12 -16.00 -1.02
N ASN A 9 11.10 -16.80 -1.40
CA ASN A 9 11.75 -17.74 -0.47
C ASN A 9 12.52 -17.00 0.64
N TYR A 10 13.19 -15.90 0.29
CA TYR A 10 13.87 -15.06 1.27
C TYR A 10 12.89 -14.46 2.29
N CYS A 11 11.80 -13.83 1.82
CA CYS A 11 10.77 -13.28 2.68
C CYS A 11 10.16 -14.35 3.59
N LYS A 12 9.85 -15.53 3.04
CA LYS A 12 9.33 -16.66 3.82
C LYS A 12 10.28 -17.10 4.94
N LYS A 13 11.59 -17.19 4.64
CA LYS A 13 12.62 -17.53 5.66
C LYS A 13 12.71 -16.50 6.78
N LYS A 14 12.41 -15.23 6.47
CA LYS A 14 12.41 -14.12 7.44
C LYS A 14 11.05 -13.90 8.13
N GLY A 15 10.03 -14.71 7.84
CA GLY A 15 8.68 -14.53 8.38
C GLY A 15 7.93 -13.31 7.79
N ASN A 16 8.43 -12.74 6.69
CA ASN A 16 7.86 -11.55 6.05
C ASN A 16 6.91 -11.94 4.91
N LYS A 17 5.90 -11.10 4.69
CA LYS A 17 5.01 -11.19 3.53
C LYS A 17 5.68 -10.59 2.30
N PHE A 18 5.45 -11.22 1.14
CA PHE A 18 5.92 -10.72 -0.14
C PHE A 18 4.75 -10.42 -1.07
N VAL A 19 4.55 -9.15 -1.39
CA VAL A 19 3.52 -8.66 -2.31
C VAL A 19 4.16 -8.17 -3.61
N LEU A 20 3.55 -8.51 -4.75
CA LEU A 20 4.04 -8.12 -6.07
C LEU A 20 3.34 -6.86 -6.55
N SER A 21 4.12 -5.91 -7.08
CA SER A 21 3.53 -4.69 -7.64
C SER A 21 2.87 -4.95 -9.00
N ASN A 22 1.63 -4.49 -9.13
CA ASN A 22 0.90 -4.28 -10.38
C ASN A 22 0.73 -5.51 -11.31
N ASN A 23 0.89 -6.73 -10.81
CA ASN A 23 0.70 -7.93 -11.60
C ASN A 23 -0.01 -9.04 -10.80
N ILE A 24 -1.33 -8.93 -10.73
CA ILE A 24 -2.18 -9.79 -9.90
C ILE A 24 -2.16 -11.24 -10.41
N LYS A 25 -2.27 -11.45 -11.73
CA LYS A 25 -2.23 -12.80 -12.31
C LYS A 25 -0.92 -13.52 -11.98
N LEU A 26 0.21 -12.81 -12.10
CA LEU A 26 1.49 -13.40 -11.78
C LEU A 26 1.63 -13.69 -10.28
N ALA A 27 1.11 -12.80 -9.42
CA ALA A 27 1.10 -13.02 -7.97
C ALA A 27 0.30 -14.27 -7.59
N ILE A 28 -0.85 -14.49 -8.22
CA ILE A 28 -1.68 -15.70 -8.04
C ILE A 28 -0.93 -16.94 -8.53
N ASN A 29 -0.43 -16.91 -9.77
CA ASN A 29 0.25 -18.06 -10.40
C ASN A 29 1.51 -18.50 -9.65
N LEU A 30 2.22 -17.58 -9.03
CA LEU A 30 3.41 -17.86 -8.23
C LEU A 30 3.09 -18.10 -6.74
N ASN A 31 1.80 -18.10 -6.39
CA ASN A 31 1.33 -18.29 -5.01
C ASN A 31 2.03 -17.34 -4.01
N LEU A 32 2.09 -16.04 -4.36
CA LEU A 32 2.64 -14.98 -3.51
C LEU A 32 1.63 -14.58 -2.42
N ASP A 33 2.08 -13.85 -1.41
CA ASP A 33 1.20 -13.41 -0.32
C ASP A 33 0.15 -12.41 -0.76
N GLY A 34 0.39 -11.66 -1.82
CA GLY A 34 -0.56 -10.68 -2.33
C GLY A 34 -0.02 -9.81 -3.46
N VAL A 35 -0.74 -8.73 -3.70
CA VAL A 35 -0.44 -7.74 -4.72
C VAL A 35 -0.57 -6.32 -4.19
N TYR A 36 0.23 -5.43 -4.75
CA TYR A 36 0.14 -3.99 -4.56
C TYR A 36 -0.33 -3.34 -5.86
N ILE A 37 -1.43 -2.57 -5.79
CA ILE A 37 -2.04 -1.88 -6.93
C ILE A 37 -1.67 -0.39 -6.86
N PRO A 38 -0.80 0.11 -7.76
CA PRO A 38 -0.42 1.52 -7.80
C PRO A 38 -1.61 2.47 -8.02
N SER A 39 -1.44 3.73 -7.66
CA SER A 39 -2.47 4.77 -7.76
C SER A 39 -3.01 4.95 -9.18
N PHE A 40 -2.13 4.84 -10.18
CA PHE A 40 -2.50 4.99 -11.60
C PHE A 40 -3.32 3.81 -12.15
N ASN A 41 -3.23 2.63 -11.55
CA ASN A 41 -3.99 1.46 -12.01
C ASN A 41 -5.44 1.52 -11.49
N LYS A 42 -6.39 1.66 -12.40
CA LYS A 42 -7.83 1.72 -12.13
C LYS A 42 -8.58 0.44 -12.55
N ASP A 43 -7.85 -0.59 -13.01
CA ASP A 43 -8.44 -1.85 -13.48
C ASP A 43 -9.08 -2.63 -12.33
N LYS A 44 -10.29 -3.13 -12.55
CA LYS A 44 -11.09 -3.90 -11.59
C LYS A 44 -11.24 -5.37 -11.98
N LYS A 45 -10.56 -5.84 -13.03
CA LYS A 45 -10.69 -7.23 -13.52
C LYS A 45 -10.41 -8.29 -12.46
N HIS A 46 -9.53 -7.97 -11.51
CA HIS A 46 -9.20 -8.88 -10.41
C HIS A 46 -10.38 -9.22 -9.48
N LEU A 47 -11.43 -8.41 -9.46
CA LEU A 47 -12.63 -8.69 -8.68
C LEU A 47 -13.36 -9.96 -9.13
N SER A 48 -13.13 -10.39 -10.38
CA SER A 48 -13.66 -11.66 -10.92
C SER A 48 -12.74 -12.87 -10.68
N TYR A 49 -11.54 -12.66 -10.09
CA TYR A 49 -10.60 -13.76 -9.88
C TYR A 49 -10.92 -14.52 -8.59
N SER A 50 -10.76 -15.84 -8.64
CA SER A 50 -10.79 -16.66 -7.43
C SER A 50 -9.49 -16.45 -6.65
N LEU A 51 -9.58 -15.79 -5.51
CA LEU A 51 -8.46 -15.51 -4.64
C LEU A 51 -8.51 -16.43 -3.41
N ARG A 52 -7.33 -16.89 -2.97
CA ARG A 52 -7.26 -17.63 -1.71
C ARG A 52 -7.60 -16.71 -0.52
N LYS A 53 -8.14 -17.27 0.56
CA LYS A 53 -8.65 -16.55 1.74
C LYS A 53 -7.66 -15.51 2.32
N ASN A 54 -6.36 -15.80 2.29
CA ASN A 54 -5.33 -14.95 2.88
C ASN A 54 -4.55 -14.13 1.83
N PHE A 55 -5.08 -13.96 0.62
CA PHE A 55 -4.42 -13.17 -0.41
C PHE A 55 -4.62 -11.68 -0.13
N ILE A 56 -3.51 -10.96 0.05
CA ILE A 56 -3.49 -9.55 0.44
C ILE A 56 -3.59 -8.66 -0.80
N ILE A 57 -4.50 -7.71 -0.81
CA ILE A 57 -4.57 -6.67 -1.84
C ILE A 57 -4.32 -5.31 -1.18
N LEU A 58 -3.21 -4.70 -1.53
CA LEU A 58 -2.84 -3.35 -1.09
C LEU A 58 -2.97 -2.36 -2.24
N GLY A 59 -3.21 -1.11 -1.95
CA GLY A 59 -3.24 -0.07 -2.96
C GLY A 59 -2.58 1.22 -2.51
N SER A 60 -2.31 2.13 -3.45
CA SER A 60 -1.85 3.48 -3.10
C SER A 60 -2.75 4.56 -3.68
N ALA A 61 -2.75 5.71 -3.02
CA ALA A 61 -3.50 6.89 -3.41
C ALA A 61 -2.77 8.17 -3.00
N HIS A 62 -3.07 9.29 -3.70
CA HIS A 62 -2.53 10.62 -3.41
C HIS A 62 -3.64 11.65 -3.12
N ASN A 63 -4.89 11.30 -3.40
CA ASN A 63 -6.04 12.17 -3.24
C ASN A 63 -7.32 11.35 -3.00
N ILE A 64 -8.40 12.06 -2.70
CA ILE A 64 -9.71 11.44 -2.37
C ILE A 64 -10.25 10.61 -3.55
N TYR A 65 -10.08 11.08 -4.79
CA TYR A 65 -10.54 10.33 -5.96
C TYR A 65 -9.83 8.98 -6.08
N GLU A 66 -8.51 8.96 -5.93
CA GLU A 66 -7.72 7.72 -5.96
C GLU A 66 -8.07 6.79 -4.79
N ILE A 67 -8.36 7.34 -3.60
CA ILE A 67 -8.87 6.56 -2.46
C ILE A 67 -10.17 5.84 -2.88
N ARG A 68 -11.14 6.54 -3.48
CA ARG A 68 -12.39 5.92 -3.96
C ARG A 68 -12.15 4.82 -4.99
N VAL A 69 -11.22 5.04 -5.92
CA VAL A 69 -10.84 4.00 -6.89
C VAL A 69 -10.30 2.76 -6.17
N LYS A 70 -9.45 2.92 -5.15
CA LYS A 70 -8.89 1.80 -4.37
C LYS A 70 -9.96 1.08 -3.56
N GLU A 71 -10.92 1.79 -3.00
CA GLU A 71 -12.09 1.20 -2.34
C GLU A 71 -12.91 0.34 -3.30
N LEU A 72 -13.18 0.83 -4.51
CA LEU A 72 -13.87 0.08 -5.57
C LEU A 72 -13.06 -1.12 -6.08
N GLN A 73 -11.75 -1.10 -5.96
CA GLN A 73 -10.85 -2.23 -6.22
C GLN A 73 -10.79 -3.23 -5.06
N ASN A 74 -11.51 -2.96 -3.97
CA ASN A 74 -11.58 -3.80 -2.77
C ASN A 74 -10.20 -4.11 -2.15
N VAL A 75 -9.32 -3.09 -2.09
CA VAL A 75 -8.06 -3.22 -1.36
C VAL A 75 -8.30 -3.29 0.15
N GLU A 76 -7.43 -3.96 0.88
CA GLU A 76 -7.52 -4.03 2.34
C GLU A 76 -7.00 -2.77 3.01
N LYS A 77 -5.89 -2.24 2.49
CA LYS A 77 -5.19 -1.07 3.04
C LYS A 77 -4.72 -0.17 1.90
N ILE A 78 -4.74 1.14 2.15
CA ILE A 78 -4.32 2.16 1.19
C ILE A 78 -3.08 2.88 1.73
N PHE A 79 -2.00 2.86 0.96
CA PHE A 79 -0.83 3.70 1.19
C PHE A 79 -1.13 5.10 0.68
N LEU A 80 -1.37 6.03 1.60
CA LEU A 80 -1.64 7.43 1.26
C LEU A 80 -0.33 8.24 1.32
N SER A 81 0.01 8.91 0.26
CA SER A 81 1.25 9.69 0.13
C SER A 81 1.03 11.03 -0.58
N SER A 82 1.84 12.01 -0.35
CA SER A 82 3.05 12.01 0.47
C SER A 82 2.81 12.78 1.77
N ILE A 83 3.01 12.14 2.93
CA ILE A 83 2.71 12.81 4.21
C ILE A 83 3.77 13.88 4.56
N PHE A 84 5.06 13.59 4.45
CA PHE A 84 6.15 14.51 4.84
C PHE A 84 7.03 14.96 3.67
N LYS A 85 7.23 14.11 2.66
CA LYS A 85 8.07 14.46 1.51
C LYS A 85 7.41 15.53 0.64
N LYS A 86 8.06 16.69 0.55
CA LYS A 86 7.60 17.83 -0.26
C LYS A 86 7.83 17.55 -1.76
N ASN A 87 6.84 16.95 -2.40
CA ASN A 87 6.75 16.72 -3.83
C ASN A 87 5.37 17.15 -4.35
N LYS A 88 5.06 16.91 -5.63
CA LYS A 88 3.74 17.25 -6.22
C LYS A 88 2.53 16.69 -5.48
N ASN A 89 2.72 15.61 -4.73
CA ASN A 89 1.66 14.92 -3.97
C ASN A 89 1.72 15.22 -2.47
N TYR A 90 2.47 16.24 -2.05
CA TYR A 90 2.63 16.57 -0.64
C TYR A 90 1.30 16.94 0.01
N LEU A 91 1.00 16.31 1.12
CA LEU A 91 -0.23 16.50 1.89
C LEU A 91 0.00 17.29 3.19
N GLY A 92 1.06 16.96 3.93
CA GLY A 92 1.22 17.37 5.31
C GLY A 92 0.26 16.64 6.26
N ILE A 93 0.42 16.83 7.56
CA ILE A 93 -0.36 16.14 8.60
C ILE A 93 -1.87 16.39 8.49
N TYR A 94 -2.29 17.64 8.35
CA TYR A 94 -3.71 17.99 8.37
C TYR A 94 -4.48 17.46 7.19
N ARG A 95 -3.95 17.63 5.97
CA ARG A 95 -4.60 17.13 4.74
C ARG A 95 -4.57 15.61 4.69
N PHE A 96 -3.48 15.01 5.13
CA PHE A 96 -3.37 13.55 5.26
C PHE A 96 -4.47 13.01 6.19
N LYS A 97 -4.62 13.60 7.38
CA LYS A 97 -5.68 13.24 8.34
C LYS A 97 -7.07 13.40 7.73
N LEU A 98 -7.32 14.55 7.08
CA LEU A 98 -8.60 14.81 6.42
C LEU A 98 -8.93 13.74 5.38
N PHE A 99 -8.00 13.42 4.49
CA PHE A 99 -8.20 12.39 3.45
C PHE A 99 -8.40 10.99 4.07
N SER A 100 -7.68 10.69 5.15
CA SER A 100 -7.83 9.42 5.87
C SER A 100 -9.24 9.24 6.43
N LEU A 101 -9.88 10.30 6.90
CA LEU A 101 -11.24 10.27 7.44
C LEU A 101 -12.29 9.95 6.37
N PHE A 102 -12.04 10.26 5.11
CA PHE A 102 -12.94 9.93 3.99
C PHE A 102 -12.81 8.47 3.52
N SER A 103 -11.79 7.75 3.98
CA SER A 103 -11.58 6.36 3.57
C SER A 103 -12.35 5.39 4.46
N ASN A 104 -13.00 4.41 3.84
CA ASN A 104 -13.57 3.25 4.55
C ASN A 104 -12.53 2.12 4.73
N LYS A 105 -11.31 2.31 4.23
CA LYS A 105 -10.19 1.36 4.35
C LYS A 105 -9.13 1.88 5.30
N LYS A 106 -8.36 0.98 5.86
CA LYS A 106 -7.22 1.33 6.72
C LYS A 106 -6.14 2.06 5.92
N ILE A 107 -5.65 3.16 6.47
CA ILE A 107 -4.64 4.01 5.83
C ILE A 107 -3.26 3.72 6.43
N ILE A 108 -2.27 3.60 5.54
CA ILE A 108 -0.84 3.49 5.86
C ILE A 108 -0.16 4.78 5.39
N ALA A 109 0.58 5.42 6.26
CA ALA A 109 1.32 6.64 5.91
C ALA A 109 2.55 6.30 5.06
N LEU A 110 2.74 7.03 3.96
CA LEU A 110 3.89 6.88 3.06
C LEU A 110 4.40 8.26 2.63
N GLY A 111 5.71 8.37 2.44
CA GLY A 111 6.35 9.57 1.88
C GLY A 111 7.11 10.40 2.91
N GLY A 112 8.40 10.13 3.05
CA GLY A 112 9.32 10.89 3.87
C GLY A 112 9.23 10.61 5.37
N VAL A 113 8.67 9.47 5.77
CA VAL A 113 8.68 9.02 7.18
C VAL A 113 10.11 8.74 7.61
N SER A 114 10.49 9.27 8.76
CA SER A 114 11.83 9.13 9.36
C SER A 114 11.72 9.10 10.88
N LEU A 115 12.80 8.74 11.56
CA LEU A 115 12.84 8.77 13.04
C LEU A 115 12.52 10.16 13.60
N LYS A 116 12.88 11.24 12.89
CA LYS A 116 12.64 12.62 13.32
C LYS A 116 11.16 12.99 13.36
N ASN A 117 10.37 12.50 12.42
CA ASN A 117 8.95 12.84 12.27
C ASN A 117 7.99 11.70 12.66
N LEU A 118 8.51 10.55 13.08
CA LEU A 118 7.70 9.38 13.42
C LEU A 118 6.62 9.67 14.46
N LYS A 119 6.93 10.48 15.48
CA LYS A 119 5.99 10.85 16.54
C LYS A 119 4.79 11.65 16.02
N GLU A 120 4.97 12.40 14.93
CA GLU A 120 3.89 13.20 14.33
C GLU A 120 2.77 12.32 13.73
N LEU A 121 3.06 11.05 13.41
CA LEU A 121 2.04 10.11 12.95
C LEU A 121 0.93 9.87 14.00
N ASN A 122 1.22 10.08 15.28
CA ASN A 122 0.21 9.97 16.35
C ASN A 122 -0.90 11.03 16.22
N LEU A 123 -0.67 12.10 15.47
CA LEU A 123 -1.68 13.11 15.14
C LEU A 123 -2.63 12.70 14.03
N THR A 124 -2.39 11.55 13.41
CA THR A 124 -3.17 11.02 12.28
C THR A 124 -3.94 9.76 12.68
N ASN A 125 -4.82 9.28 11.79
CA ASN A 125 -5.56 8.02 12.00
C ASN A 125 -4.89 6.85 11.26
N CYS A 126 -3.62 6.96 10.86
CA CYS A 126 -2.99 5.88 10.12
C CYS A 126 -2.80 4.64 10.99
N LEU A 127 -2.95 3.47 10.38
CA LEU A 127 -2.71 2.18 11.03
C LEU A 127 -1.21 1.93 11.28
N GLY A 128 -0.36 2.52 10.45
CA GLY A 128 1.08 2.35 10.45
C GLY A 128 1.73 3.18 9.35
N PHE A 129 2.96 2.90 9.06
CA PHE A 129 3.72 3.60 8.03
C PHE A 129 4.52 2.65 7.14
N ALA A 130 4.90 3.16 5.98
CA ALA A 130 5.82 2.53 5.06
C ALA A 130 6.92 3.52 4.65
N GLY A 131 8.08 3.01 4.36
CA GLY A 131 9.23 3.81 3.91
C GLY A 131 10.28 2.93 3.28
N ILE A 132 11.01 3.48 2.31
CA ILE A 132 12.17 2.81 1.71
C ILE A 132 13.39 3.15 2.55
N SER A 133 13.76 4.40 2.62
CA SER A 133 14.95 4.88 3.35
C SER A 133 14.84 4.81 4.88
N PHE A 134 13.67 4.54 5.43
CA PHE A 134 13.50 4.34 6.87
C PHE A 134 14.15 3.04 7.36
N PHE A 135 14.21 2.03 6.49
CA PHE A 135 14.69 0.67 6.81
C PHE A 135 16.07 0.38 6.21
N GLU A 136 16.69 1.34 5.54
CA GLU A 136 18.08 1.28 5.05
C GLU A 136 19.06 1.68 6.17
#